data_36142d0d4fec096591b87013999f83a9
#
_entry.id   36142d0d4fec096591b87013999f83a9
#
_cell.length_a   1.000
_cell.length_b   1.000
_cell.length_c   1.000
_cell.angle_alpha   90.00
_cell.angle_beta   90.00
_cell.angle_gamma   90.00
#
_symmetry.space_group_name_H-M   'P 1'
#
loop_
_entity.id
_entity.type
_entity.pdbx_description
1 polymer ?
#
loop_
_entity_poly.entity_id
_entity_poly.type
_entity_poly.pdbx_seq_one_letter_code
_entity_poly.pdbx_strand_id
1 'polypeptide(L)'
;MIDQGLLQRQRRVIPFDRIQAVESVRKLRHRLFGVVELRIETVGGASTEGKLEALRPRDAEQLRRLLLRETPTTPPASQQVGEPAAVQPEQVVLARLGLDRLVIAGLTGGRVGVAAAIFGVGQDFFGDRLNDLLPRIDLSGDLRSILVLAALVLTGAFLLSIAATLLTYWNFTLTSDGVALRVRRGLLEQRADTIPLRRVQALHVEENLLRRPFGLAAVTVEVAGRSGGEEAQQSRYLLPLGTRAQALRLVEQVWGRDGLADIRLAPMPTRARDRRMVRAVGAVAAVTATGVVAQGWAGLLALVLSAPAMVLALAAYRCLGHGRSGEMLVARSGVVVRRTSFVPRDRLQSLALRQSVFQRRRGLASLALQIARGRAARGDPRMIDLDERQASGLLETLTAAR
;
A
#
# COMPACT_ATOMS: atom_id res chain seq x y z
N MET A 1 30.99 3.90 2.86
CA MET A 1 31.70 2.83 2.13
C MET A 1 31.43 1.54 2.88
N ILE A 2 30.99 0.49 2.19
CA ILE A 2 30.65 -0.82 2.76
C ILE A 2 31.54 -1.85 2.07
N ASP A 3 32.32 -2.60 2.85
CA ASP A 3 33.15 -3.70 2.37
C ASP A 3 32.47 -5.02 2.78
N GLN A 4 32.26 -5.94 1.83
CA GLN A 4 31.58 -7.22 2.03
C GLN A 4 32.38 -8.37 1.42
N GLY A 5 32.30 -9.56 2.03
CA GLY A 5 32.81 -10.81 1.52
C GLY A 5 34.18 -11.20 2.07
N LEU A 6 34.33 -12.50 2.40
CA LEU A 6 35.59 -13.11 2.88
C LEU A 6 36.46 -13.59 1.71
N LEU A 7 35.86 -14.28 0.74
CA LEU A 7 36.57 -14.85 -0.42
C LEU A 7 36.56 -13.89 -1.61
N GLN A 8 35.45 -13.20 -1.81
CA GLN A 8 35.32 -12.20 -2.89
C GLN A 8 34.96 -10.86 -2.23
N ARG A 9 35.94 -9.98 -2.11
CA ARG A 9 35.74 -8.65 -1.52
C ARG A 9 34.98 -7.75 -2.50
N GLN A 10 33.83 -7.28 -2.07
CA GLN A 10 33.04 -6.29 -2.79
C GLN A 10 33.04 -4.99 -1.99
N ARG A 11 33.60 -3.93 -2.57
CA ARG A 11 33.59 -2.58 -1.99
C ARG A 11 32.49 -1.76 -2.65
N ARG A 12 31.55 -1.27 -1.85
CA ARG A 12 30.44 -0.45 -2.33
C ARG A 12 30.44 0.91 -1.65
N VAL A 13 30.37 1.98 -2.46
CA VAL A 13 30.24 3.36 -1.97
C VAL A 13 28.84 3.84 -2.25
N ILE A 14 28.13 4.24 -1.21
CA ILE A 14 26.75 4.77 -1.31
C ILE A 14 26.80 6.26 -0.95
N PRO A 15 26.55 7.17 -1.91
CA PRO A 15 26.44 8.60 -1.63
C PRO A 15 25.24 8.87 -0.70
N PHE A 16 25.43 9.73 0.30
CA PHE A 16 24.37 10.07 1.27
C PHE A 16 23.11 10.62 0.61
N ASP A 17 23.26 11.39 -0.47
CA ASP A 17 22.14 11.99 -1.19
C ASP A 17 21.24 10.97 -1.89
N ARG A 18 21.76 9.76 -2.13
CA ARG A 18 20.99 8.65 -2.71
C ARG A 18 20.27 7.79 -1.68
N ILE A 19 20.59 7.93 -0.38
CA ILE A 19 19.93 7.15 0.67
C ILE A 19 18.50 7.64 0.83
N GLN A 20 17.52 6.74 0.72
CA GLN A 20 16.10 7.08 0.75
C GLN A 20 15.39 6.66 2.03
N ALA A 21 15.71 5.47 2.51
CA ALA A 21 15.17 4.95 3.75
C ALA A 21 16.23 4.09 4.44
N VAL A 22 16.14 4.06 5.75
CA VAL A 22 16.98 3.19 6.59
C VAL A 22 16.02 2.37 7.44
N GLU A 23 16.06 1.06 7.23
CA GLU A 23 15.25 0.08 7.94
C GLU A 23 16.13 -0.65 8.96
N SER A 24 15.64 -0.80 10.18
CA SER A 24 16.26 -1.61 11.23
C SER A 24 15.45 -2.88 11.41
N VAL A 25 16.10 -4.03 11.26
CA VAL A 25 15.49 -5.36 11.33
C VAL A 25 16.11 -6.17 12.45
N ARG A 26 15.27 -6.70 13.36
CA ARG A 26 15.69 -7.61 14.42
C ARG A 26 14.93 -8.93 14.31
N LYS A 27 15.55 -9.94 13.71
CA LYS A 27 15.05 -11.31 13.67
C LYS A 27 15.19 -11.97 15.04
N LEU A 28 14.51 -13.10 15.28
CA LEU A 28 14.61 -13.82 16.57
C LEU A 28 16.06 -14.12 16.96
N ARG A 29 16.87 -14.59 16.02
CA ARG A 29 18.32 -14.83 16.24
C ARG A 29 19.06 -13.55 16.65
N HIS A 30 18.74 -12.41 16.04
CA HIS A 30 19.36 -11.13 16.37
C HIS A 30 18.98 -10.66 17.78
N ARG A 31 17.78 -11.01 18.25
CA ARG A 31 17.33 -10.69 19.61
C ARG A 31 18.10 -11.50 20.66
N LEU A 32 18.39 -12.78 20.37
CA LEU A 32 19.16 -13.64 21.26
C LEU A 32 20.59 -13.12 21.47
N PHE A 33 21.23 -12.61 20.41
CA PHE A 33 22.59 -12.05 20.45
C PHE A 33 22.64 -10.53 20.72
N GLY A 34 21.51 -9.88 20.96
CA GLY A 34 21.45 -8.43 21.24
C GLY A 34 21.89 -7.54 20.07
N VAL A 35 21.82 -8.02 18.83
CA VAL A 35 22.25 -7.30 17.62
C VAL A 35 21.08 -6.88 16.73
N VAL A 36 21.35 -6.00 15.76
CA VAL A 36 20.40 -5.44 14.81
C VAL A 36 21.02 -5.46 13.41
N GLU A 37 20.21 -5.72 12.40
CA GLU A 37 20.53 -5.58 10.99
C GLU A 37 20.02 -4.21 10.50
N LEU A 38 20.89 -3.41 9.88
CA LEU A 38 20.53 -2.14 9.27
C LEU A 38 20.53 -2.29 7.74
N ARG A 39 19.41 -1.96 7.12
CA ARG A 39 19.23 -1.99 5.66
C ARG A 39 19.13 -0.57 5.12
N ILE A 40 19.93 -0.29 4.09
CA ILE A 40 19.97 1.03 3.44
C ILE A 40 19.34 0.88 2.06
N GLU A 41 18.28 1.64 1.82
CA GLU A 41 17.61 1.73 0.51
C GLU A 41 18.05 2.98 -0.22
N THR A 42 18.39 2.85 -1.51
CA THR A 42 18.85 3.95 -2.36
C THR A 42 18.00 4.13 -3.61
N VAL A 43 18.18 5.25 -4.30
CA VAL A 43 17.49 5.57 -5.56
C VAL A 43 17.96 4.63 -6.66
N GLY A 44 17.04 3.89 -7.28
CA GLY A 44 17.30 3.10 -8.49
C GLY A 44 17.78 1.69 -8.28
N GLY A 45 18.08 1.27 -7.04
CA GLY A 45 18.40 -0.11 -6.71
C GLY A 45 17.20 -1.04 -6.80
N ALA A 46 17.37 -2.24 -7.35
CA ALA A 46 16.30 -3.26 -7.40
C ALA A 46 16.09 -3.98 -6.05
N SER A 47 17.03 -3.82 -5.13
CA SER A 47 17.06 -4.46 -3.81
C SER A 47 17.78 -3.55 -2.79
N THR A 48 17.82 -3.97 -1.54
CA THR A 48 18.63 -3.34 -0.48
C THR A 48 20.09 -3.26 -0.92
N GLU A 49 20.59 -2.05 -1.19
CA GLU A 49 21.97 -1.87 -1.71
C GLU A 49 23.04 -1.96 -0.63
N GLY A 50 22.68 -1.65 0.60
CA GLY A 50 23.58 -1.76 1.75
C GLY A 50 22.91 -2.55 2.88
N LYS A 51 23.55 -3.61 3.35
CA LYS A 51 23.10 -4.42 4.45
C LYS A 51 24.24 -4.53 5.46
N LEU A 52 24.00 -4.02 6.66
CA LEU A 52 24.95 -4.08 7.77
C LEU A 52 24.37 -5.02 8.83
N GLU A 53 25.00 -6.17 9.00
CA GLU A 53 24.56 -7.20 9.93
C GLU A 53 25.31 -7.08 11.28
N ALA A 54 24.67 -7.55 12.34
CA ALA A 54 25.25 -7.69 13.67
C ALA A 54 25.74 -6.37 14.32
N LEU A 55 25.07 -5.25 14.09
CA LEU A 55 25.34 -4.00 14.78
C LEU A 55 24.75 -4.01 16.20
N ARG A 56 25.42 -3.35 17.14
CA ARG A 56 24.79 -3.06 18.44
C ARG A 56 23.65 -2.06 18.26
N PRO A 57 22.56 -2.14 19.04
CA PRO A 57 21.42 -1.24 18.88
C PRO A 57 21.77 0.25 18.95
N ARG A 58 22.72 0.62 19.81
CA ARG A 58 23.22 2.01 19.96
C ARG A 58 23.94 2.49 18.69
N ASP A 59 24.83 1.65 18.15
CA ASP A 59 25.62 1.96 16.94
C ASP A 59 24.72 2.05 15.72
N ALA A 60 23.73 1.15 15.60
CA ALA A 60 22.74 1.18 14.53
C ALA A 60 21.91 2.48 14.56
N GLU A 61 21.50 2.95 15.76
CA GLU A 61 20.74 4.18 15.90
C GLU A 61 21.58 5.42 15.57
N GLN A 62 22.85 5.47 16.02
CA GLN A 62 23.77 6.57 15.66
C GLN A 62 24.02 6.59 14.15
N LEU A 63 24.30 5.44 13.55
CA LEU A 63 24.52 5.33 12.11
C LEU A 63 23.27 5.72 11.32
N ARG A 64 22.09 5.32 11.78
CA ARG A 64 20.81 5.72 11.18
C ARG A 64 20.64 7.24 11.14
N ARG A 65 20.92 7.93 12.24
CA ARG A 65 20.86 9.41 12.33
C ARG A 65 21.84 10.05 11.35
N LEU A 66 23.06 9.58 11.32
CA LEU A 66 24.08 10.06 10.39
C LEU A 66 23.68 9.86 8.91
N LEU A 67 23.17 8.68 8.57
CA LEU A 67 22.77 8.35 7.20
C LEU A 67 21.56 9.18 6.72
N LEU A 68 20.64 9.51 7.60
CA LEU A 68 19.47 10.33 7.27
C LEU A 68 19.76 11.84 7.36
N ARG A 69 20.99 12.24 7.75
CA ARG A 69 21.36 13.63 8.03
C ARG A 69 20.38 14.32 8.99
N GLU A 70 19.90 13.56 9.97
CA GLU A 70 19.18 14.13 11.10
C GLU A 70 20.19 14.94 11.90
N THR A 71 20.23 16.25 11.68
CA THR A 71 21.08 17.16 12.44
C THR A 71 20.66 17.06 13.90
N PRO A 72 21.58 16.84 14.86
CA PRO A 72 21.26 17.05 16.26
C PRO A 72 20.88 18.53 16.38
N THR A 73 19.70 18.83 16.84
CA THR A 73 19.35 20.18 17.28
C THR A 73 20.16 20.44 18.53
N THR A 74 21.40 20.88 18.34
CA THR A 74 22.23 21.42 19.41
C THR A 74 21.89 22.91 19.50
N PRO A 75 21.34 23.40 20.59
CA PRO A 75 21.30 24.84 20.85
C PRO A 75 22.74 25.34 20.94
N PRO A 76 23.02 26.61 20.53
CA PRO A 76 24.36 27.17 20.69
C PRO A 76 24.76 27.15 22.17
N ALA A 77 25.97 26.69 22.40
CA ALA A 77 26.56 26.53 23.73
C ALA A 77 26.56 27.83 24.51
N SER A 78 25.75 27.89 25.56
CA SER A 78 26.05 28.68 26.76
C SER A 78 26.25 27.69 27.90
N GLN A 79 27.42 27.77 28.44
CA GLN A 79 27.95 26.92 29.50
C GLN A 79 27.03 26.91 30.73
N GLN A 80 26.51 25.74 31.08
CA GLN A 80 26.22 25.39 32.46
C GLN A 80 26.40 23.89 32.66
N VAL A 81 27.24 23.57 33.62
CA VAL A 81 27.59 22.23 34.11
C VAL A 81 26.37 21.64 34.82
N GLY A 82 25.78 20.63 34.26
CA GLY A 82 24.69 19.83 34.78
C GLY A 82 24.40 18.74 33.75
N GLU A 83 24.39 17.46 34.14
CA GLU A 83 24.16 16.31 33.25
C GLU A 83 23.01 16.59 32.28
N PRO A 84 23.24 16.56 30.97
CA PRO A 84 22.12 16.74 30.02
C PRO A 84 21.36 15.43 29.94
N ALA A 85 20.20 15.39 30.58
CA ALA A 85 19.12 14.52 30.13
C ALA A 85 18.91 14.82 28.63
N ALA A 86 19.28 13.89 27.77
CA ALA A 86 19.11 14.02 26.33
C ALA A 86 17.64 14.32 26.04
N VAL A 87 17.31 15.57 25.72
CA VAL A 87 15.99 16.00 25.29
C VAL A 87 15.74 15.25 23.98
N GLN A 88 15.09 14.11 24.10
CA GLN A 88 14.59 13.38 22.93
C GLN A 88 13.51 14.28 22.30
N PRO A 89 13.58 14.56 20.99
CA PRO A 89 12.54 15.32 20.33
C PRO A 89 11.20 14.64 20.65
N GLU A 90 10.24 15.42 21.09
CA GLU A 90 8.93 14.95 21.54
C GLU A 90 8.29 14.13 20.41
N GLN A 91 8.29 12.81 20.57
CA GLN A 91 7.73 11.90 19.58
C GLN A 91 6.22 11.82 19.79
N VAL A 92 5.47 12.46 18.90
CA VAL A 92 4.01 12.37 18.91
C VAL A 92 3.58 11.01 18.35
N VAL A 93 2.81 10.26 19.12
CA VAL A 93 2.23 9.00 18.66
C VAL A 93 1.01 9.32 17.81
N LEU A 94 1.11 9.04 16.51
CA LEU A 94 0.03 9.25 15.55
C LEU A 94 -0.97 8.09 15.51
N ALA A 95 -0.49 6.84 15.66
CA ALA A 95 -1.34 5.67 15.66
C ALA A 95 -0.74 4.50 16.43
N ARG A 96 -1.61 3.73 17.09
CA ARG A 96 -1.34 2.40 17.66
C ARG A 96 -2.44 1.44 17.26
N LEU A 97 -2.10 0.17 17.05
CA LEU A 97 -3.08 -0.87 16.76
C LEU A 97 -3.23 -1.83 17.95
N GLY A 98 -4.47 -2.01 18.39
CA GLY A 98 -4.85 -3.04 19.35
C GLY A 98 -4.98 -4.42 18.67
N LEU A 99 -5.05 -5.48 19.49
CA LEU A 99 -5.23 -6.86 19.01
C LEU A 99 -6.54 -7.05 18.25
N ASP A 100 -7.62 -6.43 18.73
CA ASP A 100 -8.95 -6.42 18.10
C ASP A 100 -8.88 -6.00 16.63
N ARG A 101 -8.19 -4.89 16.38
CA ARG A 101 -8.01 -4.35 15.02
C ARG A 101 -7.09 -5.22 14.16
N LEU A 102 -6.08 -5.85 14.76
CA LEU A 102 -5.20 -6.76 14.03
C LEU A 102 -5.94 -8.01 13.53
N VAL A 103 -6.85 -8.57 14.34
CA VAL A 103 -7.71 -9.69 13.92
C VAL A 103 -8.61 -9.26 12.77
N ILE A 104 -9.29 -8.11 12.88
CA ILE A 104 -10.13 -7.57 11.80
C ILE A 104 -9.28 -7.27 10.54
N ALA A 105 -8.06 -6.78 10.72
CA ALA A 105 -7.14 -6.53 9.60
C ALA A 105 -6.78 -7.85 8.88
N GLY A 106 -6.54 -8.93 9.62
CA GLY A 106 -6.28 -10.26 9.09
C GLY A 106 -7.45 -10.82 8.30
N LEU A 107 -8.67 -10.72 8.85
CA LEU A 107 -9.90 -11.16 8.19
C LEU A 107 -10.21 -10.37 6.91
N THR A 108 -9.92 -9.07 6.91
CA THR A 108 -10.28 -8.16 5.80
C THR A 108 -9.11 -7.82 4.87
N GLY A 109 -7.90 -8.30 5.16
CA GLY A 109 -6.66 -7.87 4.49
C GLY A 109 -6.48 -8.34 3.05
N GLY A 110 -7.37 -9.19 2.54
CA GLY A 110 -7.30 -9.71 1.16
C GLY A 110 -6.11 -10.63 0.89
N ARG A 111 -5.41 -11.08 1.94
CA ARG A 111 -4.27 -12.02 1.85
C ARG A 111 -4.70 -13.49 1.78
N VAL A 112 -6.00 -13.74 1.64
CA VAL A 112 -6.56 -15.10 1.50
C VAL A 112 -5.91 -15.84 0.34
N GLY A 113 -5.60 -15.16 -0.77
CA GLY A 113 -4.87 -15.75 -1.89
C GLY A 113 -3.46 -16.21 -1.54
N VAL A 114 -2.74 -15.45 -0.71
CA VAL A 114 -1.40 -15.84 -0.22
C VAL A 114 -1.51 -17.01 0.74
N ALA A 115 -2.49 -17.01 1.63
CA ALA A 115 -2.77 -18.12 2.54
C ALA A 115 -3.18 -19.39 1.79
N ALA A 116 -4.00 -19.27 0.75
CA ALA A 116 -4.36 -20.39 -0.14
C ALA A 116 -3.15 -20.92 -0.92
N ALA A 117 -2.26 -20.04 -1.38
CA ALA A 117 -1.01 -20.46 -2.05
C ALA A 117 -0.07 -21.19 -1.10
N ILE A 118 0.08 -20.72 0.14
CA ILE A 118 0.89 -21.39 1.18
C ILE A 118 0.27 -22.74 1.53
N PHE A 119 -1.05 -22.84 1.58
CA PHE A 119 -1.75 -24.11 1.80
C PHE A 119 -1.53 -25.07 0.63
N GLY A 120 -1.60 -24.58 -0.62
CA GLY A 120 -1.33 -25.39 -1.82
C GLY A 120 0.11 -25.93 -1.86
N VAL A 121 1.11 -25.08 -1.56
CA VAL A 121 2.51 -25.52 -1.44
C VAL A 121 2.69 -26.43 -0.21
N GLY A 122 1.95 -26.19 0.87
CA GLY A 122 1.97 -27.04 2.06
C GLY A 122 1.48 -28.46 1.78
N GLN A 123 0.60 -28.67 0.80
CA GLN A 123 0.20 -30.02 0.37
C GLN A 123 1.36 -30.86 -0.18
N ASP A 124 2.31 -30.23 -0.86
CA ASP A 124 3.50 -30.93 -1.40
C ASP A 124 4.45 -31.39 -0.26
N PHE A 125 4.48 -30.66 0.87
CA PHE A 125 5.34 -30.98 2.02
C PHE A 125 4.66 -31.80 3.12
N PHE A 126 3.35 -31.68 3.26
CA PHE A 126 2.57 -32.31 4.35
C PHE A 126 1.45 -33.21 3.84
N GLY A 127 1.40 -33.48 2.51
CA GLY A 127 0.29 -34.18 1.86
C GLY A 127 -0.05 -35.51 2.50
N ASP A 128 0.97 -36.32 2.81
CA ASP A 128 0.78 -37.63 3.43
C ASP A 128 0.19 -37.52 4.84
N ARG A 129 0.66 -36.56 5.63
CA ARG A 129 0.17 -36.32 7.01
C ARG A 129 -1.17 -35.59 7.06
N LEU A 130 -1.44 -34.73 6.08
CA LEU A 130 -2.75 -34.07 5.93
C LEU A 130 -3.82 -35.07 5.50
N ASN A 131 -3.50 -36.04 4.66
CA ASN A 131 -4.40 -37.13 4.27
C ASN A 131 -4.76 -38.04 5.45
N ASP A 132 -3.84 -38.21 6.41
CA ASP A 132 -4.10 -38.98 7.65
C ASP A 132 -4.97 -38.19 8.66
N LEU A 133 -4.85 -36.86 8.66
CA LEU A 133 -5.59 -35.93 9.56
C LEU A 133 -6.98 -35.54 9.02
N LEU A 134 -7.14 -35.47 7.71
CA LEU A 134 -8.45 -35.25 7.10
C LEU A 134 -9.22 -36.58 7.16
N PRO A 135 -10.33 -36.69 7.93
CA PRO A 135 -11.19 -37.85 7.88
C PRO A 135 -11.51 -38.08 6.40
N ARG A 136 -11.39 -39.32 5.94
CA ARG A 136 -11.59 -39.75 4.56
C ARG A 136 -12.82 -39.07 3.96
N ILE A 137 -12.57 -37.87 3.40
CA ILE A 137 -13.58 -37.18 2.60
C ILE A 137 -13.59 -37.93 1.30
N ASP A 138 -14.57 -38.79 1.17
CA ASP A 138 -14.80 -39.51 -0.05
C ASP A 138 -15.06 -38.47 -1.15
N LEU A 139 -14.05 -38.25 -2.02
CA LEU A 139 -14.12 -37.29 -3.12
C LEU A 139 -14.94 -37.88 -4.29
N SER A 140 -15.97 -38.64 -3.97
CA SER A 140 -16.91 -39.27 -4.92
C SER A 140 -17.74 -38.25 -5.73
N GLY A 141 -17.27 -37.01 -5.88
CA GLY A 141 -17.91 -36.00 -6.74
C GLY A 141 -19.22 -35.40 -6.19
N ASP A 142 -19.59 -35.73 -4.95
CA ASP A 142 -20.77 -35.17 -4.32
C ASP A 142 -20.53 -33.71 -3.96
N LEU A 143 -21.44 -32.84 -4.35
CA LEU A 143 -21.42 -31.39 -4.10
C LEU A 143 -21.16 -31.07 -2.62
N ARG A 144 -21.68 -31.91 -1.70
CA ARG A 144 -21.50 -31.76 -0.27
C ARG A 144 -20.01 -31.89 0.14
N SER A 145 -19.33 -32.90 -0.37
CA SER A 145 -17.91 -33.15 -0.07
C SER A 145 -17.03 -32.02 -0.61
N ILE A 146 -17.31 -31.50 -1.80
CA ILE A 146 -16.63 -30.34 -2.39
C ILE A 146 -16.87 -29.10 -1.52
N LEU A 147 -18.10 -28.85 -1.06
CA LEU A 147 -18.40 -27.70 -0.21
C LEU A 147 -17.73 -27.79 1.16
N VAL A 148 -17.69 -28.99 1.78
CA VAL A 148 -17.00 -29.20 3.07
C VAL A 148 -15.48 -28.96 2.91
N LEU A 149 -14.86 -29.49 1.86
CA LEU A 149 -13.45 -29.25 1.59
C LEU A 149 -13.16 -27.77 1.34
N ALA A 150 -13.97 -27.12 0.53
CA ALA A 150 -13.85 -25.68 0.27
C ALA A 150 -13.99 -24.86 1.57
N ALA A 151 -14.93 -25.19 2.45
CA ALA A 151 -15.13 -24.53 3.74
C ALA A 151 -13.91 -24.73 4.66
N LEU A 152 -13.36 -25.95 4.71
CA LEU A 152 -12.16 -26.26 5.50
C LEU A 152 -10.94 -25.47 5.02
N VAL A 153 -10.69 -25.48 3.69
CA VAL A 153 -9.60 -24.72 3.06
C VAL A 153 -9.75 -23.22 3.31
N LEU A 154 -10.95 -22.68 3.13
CA LEU A 154 -11.21 -21.26 3.41
C LEU A 154 -10.98 -20.91 4.89
N THR A 155 -11.47 -21.74 5.82
CA THR A 155 -11.26 -21.53 7.25
C THR A 155 -9.79 -21.54 7.61
N GLY A 156 -9.03 -22.55 7.13
CA GLY A 156 -7.58 -22.63 7.32
C GLY A 156 -6.85 -21.41 6.73
N ALA A 157 -7.21 -20.97 5.53
CA ALA A 157 -6.67 -19.78 4.89
C ALA A 157 -6.96 -18.50 5.69
N PHE A 158 -8.16 -18.37 6.27
CA PHE A 158 -8.50 -17.24 7.15
C PHE A 158 -7.69 -17.26 8.44
N LEU A 159 -7.58 -18.39 9.12
CA LEU A 159 -6.79 -18.52 10.34
C LEU A 159 -5.31 -18.19 10.09
N LEU A 160 -4.75 -18.70 8.99
CA LEU A 160 -3.39 -18.42 8.59
C LEU A 160 -3.19 -16.93 8.24
N SER A 161 -4.17 -16.30 7.57
CA SER A 161 -4.16 -14.88 7.26
C SER A 161 -4.16 -14.01 8.53
N ILE A 162 -4.97 -14.38 9.53
CA ILE A 162 -4.99 -13.71 10.84
C ILE A 162 -3.64 -13.87 11.53
N ALA A 163 -3.13 -15.11 11.62
CA ALA A 163 -1.84 -15.39 12.25
C ALA A 163 -0.71 -14.60 11.57
N ALA A 164 -0.62 -14.62 10.25
CA ALA A 164 0.38 -13.86 9.50
C ALA A 164 0.25 -12.34 9.72
N THR A 165 -0.96 -11.82 9.85
CA THR A 165 -1.21 -10.40 10.13
C THR A 165 -0.80 -10.04 11.55
N LEU A 166 -1.14 -10.88 12.54
CA LEU A 166 -0.70 -10.71 13.93
C LEU A 166 0.83 -10.71 14.02
N LEU A 167 1.50 -11.68 13.42
CA LEU A 167 2.97 -11.78 13.41
C LEU A 167 3.62 -10.54 12.77
N THR A 168 3.05 -10.04 11.68
CA THR A 168 3.62 -8.93 10.89
C THR A 168 3.40 -7.57 11.55
N TYR A 169 2.21 -7.32 12.14
CA TYR A 169 1.81 -6.01 12.65
C TYR A 169 1.69 -5.97 14.18
N TRP A 170 2.23 -6.97 14.87
CA TRP A 170 2.27 -6.98 16.33
C TRP A 170 2.91 -5.71 16.87
N ASN A 171 2.30 -5.13 17.91
CA ASN A 171 2.77 -3.90 18.55
C ASN A 171 3.04 -2.75 17.56
N PHE A 172 2.16 -2.63 16.55
CA PHE A 172 2.26 -1.58 15.56
C PHE A 172 2.14 -0.20 16.20
N THR A 173 3.15 0.63 15.97
CA THR A 173 3.20 2.01 16.47
C THR A 173 3.74 2.91 15.38
N LEU A 174 3.00 3.98 15.07
CA LEU A 174 3.43 5.07 14.20
C LEU A 174 3.68 6.31 15.05
N THR A 175 4.89 6.84 14.98
CA THR A 175 5.27 8.09 15.63
C THR A 175 5.80 9.09 14.61
N SER A 176 5.70 10.38 14.93
CA SER A 176 6.29 11.48 14.17
C SER A 176 7.11 12.36 15.10
N ASP A 177 8.24 12.82 14.61
CA ASP A 177 9.05 13.86 15.24
C ASP A 177 9.02 15.19 14.47
N GLY A 178 8.04 15.37 13.56
CA GLY A 178 7.90 16.54 12.71
C GLY A 178 8.81 16.54 11.48
N VAL A 179 9.86 15.71 11.44
CA VAL A 179 10.81 15.58 10.32
C VAL A 179 10.67 14.25 9.62
N ALA A 180 10.37 13.19 10.36
CA ALA A 180 10.26 11.83 9.86
C ALA A 180 9.11 11.07 10.53
N LEU A 181 8.56 10.11 9.80
CA LEU A 181 7.62 9.12 10.30
C LEU A 181 8.38 7.86 10.69
N ARG A 182 8.14 7.35 11.89
CA ARG A 182 8.73 6.11 12.38
C ARG A 182 7.66 5.06 12.59
N VAL A 183 7.78 3.96 11.88
CA VAL A 183 6.87 2.80 11.97
C VAL A 183 7.60 1.67 12.66
N ARG A 184 7.07 1.20 13.79
CA ARG A 184 7.57 -0.01 14.48
C ARG A 184 6.50 -1.09 14.43
N ARG A 185 6.90 -2.33 14.14
CA ARG A 185 5.98 -3.47 14.02
C ARG A 185 6.70 -4.80 14.09
N GLY A 186 5.95 -5.88 14.34
CA GLY A 186 6.36 -7.26 14.21
C GLY A 186 6.65 -7.97 15.52
N LEU A 187 6.27 -9.24 15.59
CA LEU A 187 6.47 -10.11 16.75
C LEU A 187 7.77 -10.94 16.62
N LEU A 188 7.88 -11.73 15.56
CA LEU A 188 9.04 -12.58 15.28
C LEU A 188 10.19 -11.77 14.69
N GLU A 189 9.87 -10.90 13.76
CA GLU A 189 10.81 -10.00 13.12
C GLU A 189 10.39 -8.56 13.41
N GLN A 190 11.08 -7.92 14.35
CA GLN A 190 10.82 -6.53 14.68
C GLN A 190 11.46 -5.64 13.62
N ARG A 191 10.64 -4.81 12.99
CA ARG A 191 11.06 -3.84 11.97
C ARG A 191 10.78 -2.42 12.45
N ALA A 192 11.74 -1.55 12.23
CA ALA A 192 11.61 -0.13 12.47
C ALA A 192 12.00 0.62 11.20
N ASP A 193 10.98 1.16 10.54
CA ASP A 193 11.13 1.96 9.31
C ASP A 193 11.12 3.43 9.67
N THR A 194 12.06 4.20 9.10
CA THR A 194 12.07 5.66 9.22
C THR A 194 11.90 6.28 7.83
N ILE A 195 10.87 7.09 7.68
CA ILE A 195 10.45 7.71 6.43
C ILE A 195 10.53 9.23 6.59
N PRO A 196 11.53 9.92 6.01
CA PRO A 196 11.59 11.38 6.05
C PRO A 196 10.37 12.00 5.36
N LEU A 197 9.68 12.95 6.02
CA LEU A 197 8.48 13.62 5.48
C LEU A 197 8.74 14.29 4.13
N ARG A 198 9.93 14.85 3.94
CA ARG A 198 10.35 15.46 2.66
C ARG A 198 10.32 14.50 1.46
N ARG A 199 10.39 13.18 1.70
CA ARG A 199 10.37 12.13 0.66
C ARG A 199 8.99 11.53 0.41
N VAL A 200 8.01 11.85 1.23
CA VAL A 200 6.63 11.43 1.04
C VAL A 200 6.07 12.15 -0.18
N GLN A 201 5.60 11.38 -1.15
CA GLN A 201 5.07 11.89 -2.41
C GLN A 201 3.54 11.90 -2.44
N ALA A 202 2.93 10.87 -1.87
CA ALA A 202 1.48 10.75 -1.79
C ALA A 202 1.07 9.89 -0.59
N LEU A 203 -0.11 10.14 -0.09
CA LEU A 203 -0.79 9.28 0.88
C LEU A 203 -2.06 8.72 0.24
N HIS A 204 -2.31 7.45 0.47
CA HIS A 204 -3.48 6.78 -0.06
C HIS A 204 -4.31 6.19 1.07
N VAL A 205 -5.59 6.52 1.08
CA VAL A 205 -6.60 5.87 1.93
C VAL A 205 -7.23 4.74 1.11
N GLU A 206 -7.04 3.51 1.56
CA GLU A 206 -7.48 2.29 0.90
C GLU A 206 -8.62 1.63 1.66
N GLU A 207 -9.73 1.40 0.97
CA GLU A 207 -10.93 0.75 1.49
C GLU A 207 -11.30 -0.41 0.56
N ASN A 208 -11.11 -1.65 0.99
CA ASN A 208 -11.57 -2.81 0.22
C ASN A 208 -13.07 -3.06 0.41
N LEU A 209 -13.65 -3.95 -0.40
CA LEU A 209 -15.09 -4.25 -0.36
C LEU A 209 -15.57 -4.70 1.02
N LEU A 210 -14.75 -5.47 1.76
CA LEU A 210 -15.10 -5.97 3.08
C LEU A 210 -15.01 -4.89 4.18
N ARG A 211 -14.18 -3.88 3.99
CA ARG A 211 -13.94 -2.78 4.96
C ARG A 211 -14.95 -1.64 4.85
N ARG A 212 -15.49 -1.41 3.64
CA ARG A 212 -16.40 -0.28 3.37
C ARG A 212 -17.66 -0.28 4.20
N PRO A 213 -18.40 -1.39 4.35
CA PRO A 213 -19.63 -1.42 5.18
C PRO A 213 -19.37 -1.05 6.63
N PHE A 214 -18.17 -1.34 7.14
CA PHE A 214 -17.77 -1.07 8.53
C PHE A 214 -17.05 0.29 8.69
N GLY A 215 -16.95 1.09 7.63
CA GLY A 215 -16.24 2.37 7.67
C GLY A 215 -14.76 2.25 7.98
N LEU A 216 -14.13 1.11 7.63
CA LEU A 216 -12.73 0.81 7.89
C LEU A 216 -11.85 1.12 6.68
N ALA A 217 -10.66 1.64 6.95
CA ALA A 217 -9.67 2.00 5.94
C ALA A 217 -8.25 1.69 6.40
N ALA A 218 -7.34 1.61 5.45
CA ALA A 218 -5.90 1.59 5.67
C ALA A 218 -5.27 2.84 5.06
N VAL A 219 -4.14 3.28 5.61
CA VAL A 219 -3.34 4.37 5.02
C VAL A 219 -2.02 3.81 4.56
N THR A 220 -1.71 4.06 3.29
CA THR A 220 -0.43 3.72 2.68
C THR A 220 0.30 4.97 2.22
N VAL A 221 1.63 4.95 2.28
CA VAL A 221 2.51 6.03 1.86
C VAL A 221 3.24 5.67 0.58
N GLU A 222 3.38 6.63 -0.30
CA GLU A 222 4.26 6.55 -1.45
C GLU A 222 5.49 7.42 -1.24
N VAL A 223 6.67 6.81 -1.29
CA VAL A 223 7.96 7.45 -1.01
C VAL A 223 8.77 7.48 -2.31
N ALA A 224 9.43 8.61 -2.58
CA ALA A 224 10.26 8.77 -3.76
C ALA A 224 11.37 7.69 -3.80
N GLY A 225 11.49 7.00 -4.95
CA GLY A 225 12.59 6.09 -5.26
C GLY A 225 12.64 4.76 -4.52
N ARG A 226 11.69 4.46 -3.63
CA ARG A 226 11.66 3.19 -2.90
C ARG A 226 11.49 2.02 -3.88
N SER A 227 12.44 1.09 -3.86
CA SER A 227 12.44 -0.09 -4.73
C SER A 227 11.38 -1.09 -4.29
N GLY A 228 10.87 -1.88 -5.25
CA GLY A 228 9.81 -2.82 -4.98
C GLY A 228 10.30 -4.20 -4.62
N GLY A 229 9.67 -4.77 -3.62
CA GLY A 229 9.72 -6.16 -3.21
C GLY A 229 8.55 -6.38 -2.28
N GLU A 230 8.25 -7.60 -1.89
CA GLU A 230 7.17 -7.88 -0.93
C GLU A 230 7.40 -7.16 0.40
N GLU A 231 8.65 -7.07 0.85
CA GLU A 231 9.05 -6.36 2.05
C GLU A 231 8.78 -4.85 1.95
N ALA A 232 9.10 -4.23 0.81
CA ALA A 232 8.81 -2.82 0.55
C ALA A 232 7.30 -2.53 0.47
N GLN A 233 6.48 -3.49 0.04
CA GLN A 233 5.03 -3.35 0.06
C GLN A 233 4.46 -3.36 1.48
N GLN A 234 5.03 -4.16 2.38
CA GLN A 234 4.61 -4.19 3.78
C GLN A 234 5.00 -2.92 4.54
N SER A 235 6.13 -2.32 4.19
CA SER A 235 6.63 -1.07 4.79
C SER A 235 5.86 0.19 4.36
N ARG A 236 4.91 0.07 3.42
CA ARG A 236 4.08 1.20 2.95
C ARG A 236 2.92 1.56 3.87
N TYR A 237 2.53 0.67 4.77
CA TYR A 237 1.38 0.93 5.64
C TYR A 237 1.76 1.84 6.80
N LEU A 238 1.22 3.07 6.82
CA LEU A 238 1.24 3.98 7.96
C LEU A 238 0.13 3.66 8.96
N LEU A 239 -0.98 3.08 8.48
CA LEU A 239 -2.09 2.58 9.29
C LEU A 239 -2.65 1.34 8.60
N PRO A 240 -2.35 0.12 9.07
CA PRO A 240 -2.86 -1.12 8.44
C PRO A 240 -4.38 -1.27 8.53
N LEU A 241 -4.98 -0.80 9.62
CA LEU A 241 -6.42 -0.73 9.81
C LEU A 241 -6.80 0.36 10.80
N GLY A 242 -7.77 1.15 10.44
CA GLY A 242 -8.42 2.14 11.31
C GLY A 242 -9.79 2.51 10.78
N THR A 243 -10.51 3.36 11.47
CA THR A 243 -11.72 3.97 10.93
C THR A 243 -11.34 4.95 9.81
N ARG A 244 -12.26 5.17 8.87
CA ARG A 244 -12.05 6.16 7.81
C ARG A 244 -11.72 7.55 8.37
N ALA A 245 -12.37 7.95 9.45
CA ALA A 245 -12.10 9.23 10.13
C ALA A 245 -10.66 9.28 10.70
N GLN A 246 -10.18 8.18 11.30
CA GLN A 246 -8.79 8.08 11.77
C GLN A 246 -7.79 8.14 10.60
N ALA A 247 -8.10 7.47 9.49
CA ALA A 247 -7.26 7.49 8.29
C ALA A 247 -7.13 8.91 7.71
N LEU A 248 -8.22 9.67 7.64
CA LEU A 248 -8.22 11.04 7.13
C LEU A 248 -7.48 11.98 8.09
N ARG A 249 -7.73 11.90 9.40
CA ARG A 249 -6.97 12.65 10.41
C ARG A 249 -5.48 12.38 10.33
N LEU A 250 -5.07 11.13 10.11
CA LEU A 250 -3.66 10.80 9.92
C LEU A 250 -3.07 11.48 8.69
N VAL A 251 -3.83 11.56 7.58
CA VAL A 251 -3.40 12.28 6.38
C VAL A 251 -3.22 13.76 6.66
N GLU A 252 -4.14 14.39 7.41
CA GLU A 252 -4.05 15.79 7.85
C GLU A 252 -2.81 16.04 8.72
N GLN A 253 -2.59 15.20 9.71
CA GLN A 253 -1.44 15.30 10.62
C GLN A 253 -0.10 15.16 9.89
N VAL A 254 0.00 14.20 8.95
CA VAL A 254 1.24 13.97 8.18
C VAL A 254 1.56 15.15 7.27
N TRP A 255 0.54 15.76 6.66
CA TRP A 255 0.73 16.92 5.77
C TRP A 255 0.71 18.27 6.51
N GLY A 256 0.36 18.30 7.81
CA GLY A 256 0.16 19.53 8.57
C GLY A 256 -0.89 20.45 7.94
N ARG A 257 -1.97 19.86 7.40
CA ARG A 257 -3.03 20.58 6.68
C ARG A 257 -4.39 20.10 7.16
N ASP A 258 -5.16 20.97 7.72
CA ASP A 258 -6.52 20.70 8.18
C ASP A 258 -7.54 20.72 7.04
N GLY A 259 -8.71 20.13 7.25
CA GLY A 259 -9.84 20.16 6.32
C GLY A 259 -9.73 19.22 5.12
N LEU A 260 -8.73 18.33 5.10
CA LEU A 260 -8.62 17.32 4.03
C LEU A 260 -9.72 16.26 4.14
N ALA A 261 -10.25 16.03 5.35
CA ALA A 261 -11.37 15.12 5.60
C ALA A 261 -12.68 15.63 4.98
N ASP A 262 -12.86 16.96 4.89
CA ASP A 262 -14.09 17.61 4.45
C ASP A 262 -14.11 17.89 2.94
N ILE A 263 -13.05 17.50 2.21
CA ILE A 263 -12.99 17.69 0.76
C ILE A 263 -14.14 16.94 0.09
N ARG A 264 -15.07 17.70 -0.46
CA ARG A 264 -16.14 17.15 -1.29
C ARG A 264 -15.57 16.75 -2.65
N LEU A 265 -15.57 15.44 -2.89
CA LEU A 265 -15.15 14.91 -4.18
C LEU A 265 -16.25 15.15 -5.21
N ALA A 266 -15.91 15.86 -6.28
CA ALA A 266 -16.81 16.03 -7.41
C ALA A 266 -17.07 14.69 -8.11
N PRO A 267 -18.32 14.37 -8.44
CA PRO A 267 -18.66 13.19 -9.21
C PRO A 267 -18.17 13.34 -10.66
N MET A 268 -17.94 12.21 -11.31
CA MET A 268 -17.61 12.19 -12.74
C MET A 268 -18.87 12.44 -13.59
N PRO A 269 -18.70 12.96 -14.82
CA PRO A 269 -19.83 13.19 -15.72
C PRO A 269 -20.57 11.90 -16.06
N THR A 270 -21.88 11.98 -16.34
CA THR A 270 -22.72 10.80 -16.66
C THR A 270 -22.22 10.04 -17.88
N ARG A 271 -21.60 10.73 -18.84
CA ARG A 271 -20.93 10.13 -20.01
C ARG A 271 -19.85 9.11 -19.64
N ALA A 272 -19.20 9.25 -18.48
CA ALA A 272 -18.26 8.28 -17.95
C ALA A 272 -18.96 6.99 -17.50
N ARG A 273 -20.17 7.09 -16.92
CA ARG A 273 -21.02 5.94 -16.59
C ARG A 273 -21.37 5.15 -17.84
N ASP A 274 -21.90 5.86 -18.86
CA ASP A 274 -22.37 5.22 -20.10
C ASP A 274 -21.22 4.53 -20.84
N ARG A 275 -20.02 5.11 -20.84
CA ARG A 275 -18.83 4.49 -21.40
C ARG A 275 -18.48 3.18 -20.67
N ARG A 276 -18.61 3.13 -19.34
CA ARG A 276 -18.31 1.91 -18.56
C ARG A 276 -19.35 0.84 -18.79
N MET A 277 -20.61 1.21 -18.90
CA MET A 277 -21.71 0.28 -19.21
C MET A 277 -21.52 -0.32 -20.60
N VAL A 278 -21.22 0.48 -21.62
CA VAL A 278 -20.95 0.00 -22.98
C VAL A 278 -19.77 -0.98 -23.00
N ARG A 279 -18.70 -0.69 -22.23
CA ARG A 279 -17.57 -1.62 -22.12
C ARG A 279 -17.95 -2.94 -21.43
N ALA A 280 -18.79 -2.90 -20.41
CA ALA A 280 -19.28 -4.09 -19.72
C ALA A 280 -20.14 -4.96 -20.67
N VAL A 281 -21.08 -4.34 -21.38
CA VAL A 281 -21.90 -5.02 -22.38
C VAL A 281 -21.02 -5.62 -23.49
N GLY A 282 -20.07 -4.86 -24.03
CA GLY A 282 -19.14 -5.32 -25.05
C GLY A 282 -18.28 -6.49 -24.59
N ALA A 283 -17.81 -6.49 -23.34
CA ALA A 283 -17.05 -7.59 -22.77
C ALA A 283 -17.92 -8.85 -22.64
N VAL A 284 -19.15 -8.72 -22.12
CA VAL A 284 -20.09 -9.86 -22.03
C VAL A 284 -20.43 -10.40 -23.40
N ALA A 285 -20.72 -9.53 -24.38
CA ALA A 285 -21.00 -9.93 -25.73
C ALA A 285 -19.83 -10.69 -26.38
N ALA A 286 -18.58 -10.23 -26.15
CA ALA A 286 -17.40 -10.92 -26.64
C ALA A 286 -17.25 -12.32 -26.02
N VAL A 287 -17.43 -12.45 -24.69
CA VAL A 287 -17.39 -13.74 -23.99
C VAL A 287 -18.48 -14.69 -24.50
N THR A 288 -19.71 -14.16 -24.65
CA THR A 288 -20.84 -14.94 -25.19
C THR A 288 -20.57 -15.40 -26.61
N ALA A 289 -20.09 -14.52 -27.50
CA ALA A 289 -19.76 -14.86 -28.87
C ALA A 289 -18.68 -15.95 -28.95
N THR A 290 -17.60 -15.82 -28.15
CA THR A 290 -16.55 -16.83 -28.06
C THR A 290 -17.10 -18.15 -27.53
N GLY A 291 -17.95 -18.13 -26.51
CA GLY A 291 -18.61 -19.31 -25.95
C GLY A 291 -19.51 -20.01 -26.97
N VAL A 292 -20.29 -19.26 -27.75
CA VAL A 292 -21.15 -19.81 -28.81
C VAL A 292 -20.31 -20.47 -29.92
N VAL A 293 -19.20 -19.86 -30.34
CA VAL A 293 -18.29 -20.43 -31.32
C VAL A 293 -17.66 -21.72 -30.81
N ALA A 294 -17.29 -21.80 -29.53
CA ALA A 294 -16.61 -22.95 -28.94
C ALA A 294 -17.56 -24.09 -28.55
N GLN A 295 -18.77 -23.78 -28.05
CA GLN A 295 -19.68 -24.73 -27.40
C GLN A 295 -21.12 -24.67 -27.94
N GLY A 296 -21.34 -24.00 -29.06
CA GLY A 296 -22.68 -23.84 -29.64
C GLY A 296 -23.60 -23.03 -28.72
N TRP A 297 -24.88 -23.42 -28.66
CA TRP A 297 -25.90 -22.70 -27.88
C TRP A 297 -25.60 -22.59 -26.38
N ALA A 298 -24.80 -23.50 -25.81
CA ALA A 298 -24.39 -23.45 -24.39
C ALA A 298 -23.60 -22.17 -24.09
N GLY A 299 -22.92 -21.56 -25.05
CA GLY A 299 -22.24 -20.29 -24.91
C GLY A 299 -23.17 -19.14 -24.51
N LEU A 300 -24.48 -19.22 -24.78
CA LEU A 300 -25.47 -18.24 -24.37
C LEU A 300 -25.60 -18.13 -22.82
N LEU A 301 -25.21 -19.17 -22.09
CA LEU A 301 -25.17 -19.10 -20.61
C LEU A 301 -24.28 -17.99 -20.11
N ALA A 302 -23.30 -17.52 -20.89
CA ALA A 302 -22.47 -16.38 -20.55
C ALA A 302 -23.27 -15.07 -20.39
N LEU A 303 -24.48 -14.98 -20.95
CA LEU A 303 -25.37 -13.84 -20.74
C LEU A 303 -25.77 -13.64 -19.28
N VAL A 304 -25.71 -14.68 -18.44
CA VAL A 304 -25.92 -14.57 -16.99
C VAL A 304 -24.91 -13.59 -16.37
N LEU A 305 -23.72 -13.43 -16.97
CA LEU A 305 -22.71 -12.47 -16.53
C LEU A 305 -23.11 -11.00 -16.79
N SER A 306 -24.16 -10.73 -17.55
CA SER A 306 -24.57 -9.37 -17.90
C SER A 306 -24.98 -8.54 -16.65
N ALA A 307 -25.76 -9.14 -15.75
CA ALA A 307 -26.20 -8.45 -14.53
C ALA A 307 -25.00 -8.12 -13.60
N PRO A 308 -24.13 -9.05 -13.20
CA PRO A 308 -22.97 -8.74 -12.39
C PRO A 308 -21.98 -7.77 -13.08
N ALA A 309 -21.79 -7.87 -14.40
CA ALA A 309 -20.95 -6.95 -15.15
C ALA A 309 -21.49 -5.51 -15.13
N MET A 310 -22.82 -5.34 -15.27
CA MET A 310 -23.48 -4.05 -15.18
C MET A 310 -23.39 -3.45 -13.79
N VAL A 311 -23.65 -4.24 -12.75
CA VAL A 311 -23.49 -3.82 -11.33
C VAL A 311 -22.05 -3.38 -11.06
N LEU A 312 -21.07 -4.15 -11.54
CA LEU A 312 -19.65 -3.83 -11.39
C LEU A 312 -19.27 -2.54 -12.14
N ALA A 313 -19.80 -2.33 -13.35
CA ALA A 313 -19.58 -1.10 -14.13
C ALA A 313 -20.14 0.13 -13.42
N LEU A 314 -21.35 0.01 -12.84
CA LEU A 314 -21.98 1.09 -12.07
C LEU A 314 -21.22 1.36 -10.76
N ALA A 315 -20.82 0.32 -10.05
CA ALA A 315 -19.98 0.44 -8.86
C ALA A 315 -18.64 1.12 -9.21
N ALA A 316 -18.03 0.75 -10.34
CA ALA A 316 -16.81 1.36 -10.83
C ALA A 316 -16.96 2.86 -11.11
N TYR A 317 -18.10 3.28 -11.66
CA TYR A 317 -18.42 4.69 -11.86
C TYR A 317 -18.59 5.42 -10.53
N ARG A 318 -19.39 4.87 -9.60
CA ARG A 318 -19.66 5.49 -8.28
C ARG A 318 -18.40 5.61 -7.40
N CYS A 319 -17.40 4.76 -7.63
CA CYS A 319 -16.13 4.82 -6.93
C CYS A 319 -15.17 5.88 -7.45
N LEU A 320 -15.46 6.51 -8.59
CA LEU A 320 -14.66 7.62 -9.09
C LEU A 320 -14.98 8.92 -8.35
N GLY A 321 -13.99 9.78 -8.28
CA GLY A 321 -14.12 11.11 -7.75
C GLY A 321 -12.81 11.87 -7.87
N HIS A 322 -12.90 13.18 -7.94
CA HIS A 322 -11.76 14.08 -7.91
C HIS A 322 -12.08 15.28 -7.03
N GLY A 323 -11.05 15.90 -6.50
CA GLY A 323 -11.20 17.10 -5.69
C GLY A 323 -9.88 17.86 -5.61
N ARG A 324 -9.99 19.10 -5.20
CA ARG A 324 -8.87 19.98 -4.90
C ARG A 324 -9.19 20.78 -3.64
N SER A 325 -8.22 20.90 -2.76
CA SER A 325 -8.27 21.82 -1.62
C SER A 325 -6.93 22.54 -1.53
N GLY A 326 -6.91 23.81 -1.88
CA GLY A 326 -5.67 24.57 -2.00
C GLY A 326 -4.68 23.89 -2.94
N GLU A 327 -3.53 23.56 -2.39
CA GLU A 327 -2.44 22.87 -3.09
C GLU A 327 -2.54 21.33 -3.03
N MET A 328 -3.61 20.77 -2.45
CA MET A 328 -3.81 19.33 -2.36
C MET A 328 -4.73 18.85 -3.48
N LEU A 329 -4.26 17.87 -4.25
CA LEU A 329 -5.03 17.17 -5.27
C LEU A 329 -5.51 15.84 -4.73
N VAL A 330 -6.79 15.55 -4.91
CA VAL A 330 -7.41 14.31 -4.47
C VAL A 330 -7.99 13.56 -5.64
N ALA A 331 -7.58 12.32 -5.82
CA ALA A 331 -8.10 11.43 -6.84
C ALA A 331 -8.61 10.13 -6.20
N ARG A 332 -9.83 9.73 -6.52
CA ARG A 332 -10.43 8.50 -6.02
C ARG A 332 -10.79 7.57 -7.17
N SER A 333 -10.39 6.29 -7.02
CA SER A 333 -10.66 5.25 -8.01
C SER A 333 -10.64 3.86 -7.38
N GLY A 334 -11.08 2.85 -8.14
CA GLY A 334 -11.04 1.45 -7.75
C GLY A 334 -12.36 0.92 -7.20
N VAL A 335 -12.74 -0.30 -7.59
CA VAL A 335 -13.96 -0.97 -7.14
C VAL A 335 -13.68 -1.92 -5.98
N VAL A 336 -12.81 -2.90 -6.21
CA VAL A 336 -12.44 -3.90 -5.20
C VAL A 336 -11.68 -3.24 -4.05
N VAL A 337 -10.68 -2.44 -4.39
CA VAL A 337 -9.99 -1.57 -3.44
C VAL A 337 -10.20 -0.13 -3.88
N ARG A 338 -11.07 0.60 -3.18
CA ARG A 338 -11.27 2.01 -3.39
C ARG A 338 -10.09 2.76 -2.78
N ARG A 339 -9.34 3.44 -3.63
CA ARG A 339 -8.18 4.21 -3.23
C ARG A 339 -8.48 5.70 -3.41
N THR A 340 -8.35 6.45 -2.34
CA THR A 340 -8.36 7.92 -2.36
C THR A 340 -6.93 8.38 -2.16
N SER A 341 -6.36 9.01 -3.18
CA SER A 341 -4.96 9.47 -3.21
C SER A 341 -4.92 10.95 -2.93
N PHE A 342 -4.11 11.36 -1.97
CA PHE A 342 -3.83 12.75 -1.60
C PHE A 342 -2.42 13.08 -2.07
N VAL A 343 -2.32 14.01 -3.03
CA VAL A 343 -1.07 14.40 -3.68
C VAL A 343 -0.88 15.91 -3.58
N PRO A 344 0.13 16.38 -2.85
CA PRO A 344 0.47 17.80 -2.84
C PRO A 344 0.99 18.24 -4.21
N ARG A 345 0.67 19.46 -4.62
CA ARG A 345 1.08 20.02 -5.90
C ARG A 345 2.59 20.12 -6.04
N ASP A 346 3.30 20.48 -4.98
CA ASP A 346 4.76 20.60 -4.92
C ASP A 346 5.49 19.26 -5.14
N ARG A 347 4.78 18.13 -5.02
CA ARG A 347 5.30 16.77 -5.26
C ARG A 347 5.06 16.27 -6.68
N LEU A 348 4.32 17.01 -7.49
CA LEU A 348 4.07 16.63 -8.89
C LEU A 348 5.34 16.85 -9.73
N GLN A 349 5.75 15.81 -10.44
CA GLN A 349 6.82 15.90 -11.45
C GLN A 349 6.27 16.35 -12.80
N SER A 350 5.18 15.75 -13.23
CA SER A 350 4.49 16.12 -14.45
C SER A 350 3.02 15.73 -14.39
N LEU A 351 2.24 16.34 -15.27
CA LEU A 351 0.83 16.05 -15.49
C LEU A 351 0.67 15.51 -16.91
N ALA A 352 0.02 14.36 -17.05
CA ALA A 352 -0.23 13.78 -18.36
C ALA A 352 -1.72 13.66 -18.61
N LEU A 353 -2.21 14.41 -19.58
CA LEU A 353 -3.57 14.24 -20.13
C LEU A 353 -3.57 13.03 -21.06
N ARG A 354 -4.42 12.06 -20.79
CA ARG A 354 -4.56 10.87 -21.61
C ARG A 354 -5.99 10.72 -22.07
N GLN A 355 -6.15 10.50 -23.37
CA GLN A 355 -7.43 10.24 -24.01
C GLN A 355 -7.34 8.98 -24.87
N SER A 356 -8.20 8.00 -24.61
CA SER A 356 -8.42 6.90 -25.55
C SER A 356 -9.40 7.35 -26.65
N VAL A 357 -9.43 6.61 -27.78
CA VAL A 357 -10.38 6.89 -28.87
C VAL A 357 -11.82 6.93 -28.35
N PHE A 358 -12.19 6.02 -27.45
CA PHE A 358 -13.53 5.96 -26.85
C PHE A 358 -13.81 7.13 -25.89
N GLN A 359 -12.78 7.67 -25.22
CA GLN A 359 -12.92 8.86 -24.38
C GLN A 359 -13.09 10.11 -25.25
N ARG A 360 -12.28 10.25 -26.30
CA ARG A 360 -12.35 11.38 -27.24
C ARG A 360 -13.73 11.52 -27.85
N ARG A 361 -14.34 10.41 -28.34
CA ARG A 361 -15.70 10.41 -28.90
C ARG A 361 -16.78 10.87 -27.91
N ARG A 362 -16.50 10.86 -26.61
CA ARG A 362 -17.43 11.24 -25.55
C ARG A 362 -17.03 12.52 -24.80
N GLY A 363 -15.99 13.22 -25.28
CA GLY A 363 -15.46 14.43 -24.64
C GLY A 363 -14.97 14.15 -23.20
N LEU A 364 -14.33 12.99 -22.99
CA LEU A 364 -13.75 12.59 -21.71
C LEU A 364 -12.23 12.55 -21.80
N ALA A 365 -11.56 12.83 -20.68
CA ALA A 365 -10.12 12.71 -20.55
C ALA A 365 -9.73 12.15 -19.17
N SER A 366 -8.52 11.65 -19.05
CA SER A 366 -7.97 11.21 -17.78
C SER A 366 -6.68 11.96 -17.49
N LEU A 367 -6.57 12.55 -16.30
CA LEU A 367 -5.39 13.28 -15.86
C LEU A 367 -4.57 12.37 -14.94
N ALA A 368 -3.36 12.03 -15.37
CA ALA A 368 -2.41 11.27 -14.55
C ALA A 368 -1.50 12.24 -13.81
N LEU A 369 -1.44 12.07 -12.47
CA LEU A 369 -0.62 12.86 -11.56
C LEU A 369 0.71 12.11 -11.40
N GLN A 370 1.73 12.48 -12.17
CA GLN A 370 3.03 11.83 -12.12
C GLN A 370 3.84 12.38 -10.94
N ILE A 371 4.21 11.50 -10.03
CA ILE A 371 5.02 11.79 -8.85
C ILE A 371 6.32 11.01 -8.89
N ALA A 372 7.34 11.46 -8.15
CA ALA A 372 8.60 10.72 -8.02
C ALA A 372 8.36 9.36 -7.35
N ARG A 373 8.54 8.27 -8.11
CA ARG A 373 8.23 6.92 -7.64
C ARG A 373 9.38 5.95 -7.78
N GLY A 374 9.39 4.92 -6.93
CA GLY A 374 10.20 3.74 -7.13
C GLY A 374 9.56 2.75 -8.12
N ARG A 375 10.36 1.81 -8.64
CA ARG A 375 9.96 0.82 -9.67
C ARG A 375 8.73 -0.04 -9.32
N ALA A 376 8.40 -0.21 -8.04
CA ALA A 376 7.29 -1.07 -7.61
C ALA A 376 6.04 -0.32 -7.20
N ALA A 377 5.93 0.96 -7.53
CA ALA A 377 4.72 1.72 -7.22
C ALA A 377 3.52 1.21 -8.03
N ARG A 378 2.37 1.07 -7.36
CA ARG A 378 1.10 0.78 -8.01
C ARG A 378 0.66 2.00 -8.78
N GLY A 379 0.74 2.04 -10.10
CA GLY A 379 0.27 3.05 -11.06
C GLY A 379 0.04 4.49 -10.55
N ASP A 380 0.29 5.53 -11.34
CA ASP A 380 0.09 6.94 -10.95
C ASP A 380 -1.32 7.18 -10.41
N PRO A 381 -1.48 8.03 -9.38
CA PRO A 381 -2.79 8.58 -9.04
C PRO A 381 -3.41 9.21 -10.29
N ARG A 382 -4.66 8.84 -10.59
CA ARG A 382 -5.33 9.28 -11.81
C ARG A 382 -6.72 9.79 -11.49
N MET A 383 -7.06 10.95 -12.02
CA MET A 383 -8.42 11.40 -12.16
C MET A 383 -8.95 10.84 -13.48
N ILE A 384 -9.80 9.81 -13.41
CA ILE A 384 -10.21 9.01 -14.58
C ILE A 384 -11.56 9.49 -15.07
N ASP A 385 -11.71 9.66 -16.40
CA ASP A 385 -12.97 10.03 -17.05
C ASP A 385 -13.54 11.40 -16.64
N LEU A 386 -12.67 12.41 -16.48
CA LEU A 386 -13.05 13.82 -16.34
C LEU A 386 -13.71 14.32 -17.63
N ASP A 387 -14.48 15.38 -17.52
CA ASP A 387 -14.84 16.18 -18.71
C ASP A 387 -13.56 16.78 -19.32
N GLU A 388 -13.46 16.76 -20.64
CA GLU A 388 -12.26 17.21 -21.36
C GLU A 388 -11.90 18.66 -21.03
N ARG A 389 -12.91 19.55 -20.98
CA ARG A 389 -12.71 20.97 -20.64
C ARG A 389 -12.20 21.14 -19.20
N GLN A 390 -12.77 20.38 -18.27
CA GLN A 390 -12.30 20.38 -16.86
C GLN A 390 -10.87 19.86 -16.74
N ALA A 391 -10.54 18.80 -17.47
CA ALA A 391 -9.20 18.22 -17.44
C ALA A 391 -8.14 19.17 -18.03
N SER A 392 -8.47 19.86 -19.13
CA SER A 392 -7.60 20.88 -19.73
C SER A 392 -7.46 22.11 -18.83
N GLY A 393 -8.54 22.62 -18.25
CA GLY A 393 -8.48 23.75 -17.32
C GLY A 393 -7.70 23.45 -16.04
N LEU A 394 -7.81 22.21 -15.50
CA LEU A 394 -6.97 21.76 -14.39
C LEU A 394 -5.49 21.69 -14.80
N LEU A 395 -5.20 21.18 -16.00
CA LEU A 395 -3.84 21.13 -16.53
C LEU A 395 -3.24 22.54 -16.63
N GLU A 396 -3.95 23.49 -17.25
CA GLU A 396 -3.52 24.88 -17.41
C GLU A 396 -3.30 25.56 -16.04
N THR A 397 -4.27 25.44 -15.13
CA THR A 397 -4.19 26.04 -13.79
C THR A 397 -3.02 25.49 -12.99
N LEU A 398 -2.73 24.21 -13.12
CA LEU A 398 -1.63 23.56 -12.39
C LEU A 398 -0.26 23.81 -13.02
N THR A 399 -0.21 24.12 -14.33
CA THR A 399 1.04 24.45 -15.04
C THR A 399 1.37 25.95 -14.97
N ALA A 400 0.37 26.84 -15.07
CA ALA A 400 0.57 28.29 -15.06
C ALA A 400 1.07 28.85 -13.72
N ALA A 401 0.84 28.15 -12.62
CA ALA A 401 1.27 28.58 -11.29
C ALA A 401 2.60 27.92 -10.84
N ARG A 402 3.41 27.45 -11.78
CA ARG A 402 4.79 27.02 -11.59
C ARG A 402 5.72 28.15 -11.95
#